data_f2c1582f9aa0b7e8c20e352ab391bcf4
#
_entry.id   f2c1582f9aa0b7e8c20e352ab391bcf4
#
_cell.length_a   1.000
_cell.length_b   1.000
_cell.length_c   1.000
_cell.angle_alpha   90.00
_cell.angle_beta   90.00
_cell.angle_gamma   90.00
#
_symmetry.space_group_name_H-M   'P 1'
#
loop_
_entity.id
_entity.type
_entity.pdbx_description
1 polymer ?
#
loop_
_entity_poly.entity_id
_entity_poly.type
_entity_poly.pdbx_seq_one_letter_code
_entity_poly.pdbx_strand_id
1 'polypeptide(L)'
;MFKQSQFVICLYILTTQAFAEVKEVNNQEIMSLMQSGVPIIDIRRAEEWSDTGVIKQSNLLTFFDKHGNHNIDKWLPELKKIVKEGDPVIIICRSGKRSGIVSKFLDEQADFTSVYNASGGMLSWINSNNKTIKPN
;
A
#
# COMPACT_ATOMS: atom_id res chain seq x y z
N MET A 1 -8.02 39.96 54.20
CA MET A 1 -7.63 39.99 52.77
C MET A 1 -7.31 38.57 52.35
N PHE A 2 -8.24 37.91 51.68
CA PHE A 2 -7.99 36.55 51.15
C PHE A 2 -7.45 36.66 49.72
N LYS A 3 -6.18 36.23 49.50
CA LYS A 3 -5.61 36.08 48.20
C LYS A 3 -6.16 34.80 47.60
N GLN A 4 -7.04 34.92 46.60
CA GLN A 4 -7.42 33.77 45.76
C GLN A 4 -6.27 33.46 44.80
N SER A 5 -5.64 32.30 45.04
CA SER A 5 -4.67 31.72 44.11
C SER A 5 -5.45 31.02 43.01
N GLN A 6 -5.43 31.56 41.80
CA GLN A 6 -5.99 30.92 40.63
C GLN A 6 -4.99 29.87 40.16
N PHE A 7 -5.33 28.58 40.39
CA PHE A 7 -4.63 27.45 39.75
C PHE A 7 -5.07 27.37 38.31
N VAL A 8 -4.19 27.78 37.42
CA VAL A 8 -4.35 27.52 35.98
C VAL A 8 -3.96 26.04 35.73
N ILE A 9 -4.96 25.18 35.61
CA ILE A 9 -4.75 23.80 35.17
C ILE A 9 -4.52 23.85 33.66
N CYS A 10 -3.25 23.73 33.24
CA CYS A 10 -2.89 23.55 31.85
C CYS A 10 -3.24 22.11 31.44
N LEU A 11 -4.38 21.94 30.80
CA LEU A 11 -4.80 20.64 30.27
C LEU A 11 -3.97 20.36 29.03
N TYR A 12 -2.91 19.56 29.20
CA TYR A 12 -2.16 19.01 28.06
C TYR A 12 -3.04 17.97 27.37
N ILE A 13 -3.66 18.35 26.26
CA ILE A 13 -4.31 17.40 25.36
C ILE A 13 -3.19 16.66 24.63
N LEU A 14 -2.88 15.48 25.11
CA LEU A 14 -2.07 14.50 24.36
C LEU A 14 -2.88 14.05 23.16
N THR A 15 -2.69 14.70 22.02
CA THR A 15 -3.18 14.20 20.75
C THR A 15 -2.34 12.97 20.40
N THR A 16 -2.83 11.79 20.72
CA THR A 16 -2.31 10.55 20.14
C THR A 16 -2.62 10.58 18.65
N GLN A 17 -1.63 10.89 17.84
CA GLN A 17 -1.72 10.64 16.40
C GLN A 17 -1.77 9.12 16.23
N ALA A 18 -2.95 8.60 15.93
CA ALA A 18 -3.09 7.24 15.47
C ALA A 18 -2.50 7.21 14.04
N PHE A 19 -1.27 6.69 13.91
CA PHE A 19 -0.74 6.34 12.60
C PHE A 19 -1.59 5.18 12.07
N ALA A 20 -2.14 5.34 10.88
CA ALA A 20 -2.74 4.23 10.18
C ALA A 20 -1.62 3.21 9.90
N GLU A 21 -1.82 1.95 10.25
CA GLU A 21 -0.83 0.90 10.09
C GLU A 21 -1.10 0.16 8.76
N VAL A 22 -0.03 -0.19 8.04
CA VAL A 22 -0.11 -1.06 6.88
C VAL A 22 -0.72 -2.40 7.31
N LYS A 23 -1.76 -2.83 6.59
CA LYS A 23 -2.42 -4.12 6.84
C LYS A 23 -1.85 -5.18 5.91
N GLU A 24 -1.36 -6.28 6.49
CA GLU A 24 -0.97 -7.47 5.75
C GLU A 24 -2.22 -8.26 5.37
N VAL A 25 -2.38 -8.58 4.08
CA VAL A 25 -3.56 -9.28 3.57
C VAL A 25 -3.19 -10.55 2.82
N ASN A 26 -4.00 -11.58 3.00
CA ASN A 26 -3.90 -12.85 2.28
C ASN A 26 -4.71 -12.81 0.96
N ASN A 27 -4.66 -13.91 0.18
CA ASN A 27 -5.32 -13.97 -1.11
C ASN A 27 -6.85 -13.81 -1.03
N GLN A 28 -7.50 -14.34 0.00
CA GLN A 28 -8.96 -14.19 0.18
C GLN A 28 -9.33 -12.74 0.49
N GLU A 29 -8.54 -12.09 1.32
CA GLU A 29 -8.72 -10.67 1.66
C GLU A 29 -8.47 -9.78 0.44
N ILE A 30 -7.44 -10.09 -0.37
CA ILE A 30 -7.19 -9.40 -1.65
C ILE A 30 -8.43 -9.52 -2.56
N MET A 31 -8.99 -10.72 -2.74
CA MET A 31 -10.19 -10.92 -3.56
C MET A 31 -11.38 -10.11 -3.05
N SER A 32 -11.61 -10.11 -1.74
CA SER A 32 -12.70 -9.34 -1.13
C SER A 32 -12.54 -7.83 -1.33
N LEU A 33 -11.32 -7.32 -1.13
CA LEU A 33 -11.01 -5.91 -1.35
C LEU A 33 -11.19 -5.51 -2.82
N MET A 34 -10.74 -6.34 -3.75
CA MET A 34 -10.94 -6.11 -5.19
C MET A 34 -12.43 -6.09 -5.57
N GLN A 35 -13.24 -6.98 -5.00
CA GLN A 35 -14.69 -6.99 -5.21
C GLN A 35 -15.35 -5.70 -4.71
N SER A 36 -14.80 -5.09 -3.68
CA SER A 36 -15.24 -3.79 -3.15
C SER A 36 -14.69 -2.59 -3.95
N GLY A 37 -13.96 -2.84 -5.02
CA GLY A 37 -13.41 -1.79 -5.90
C GLY A 37 -12.06 -1.23 -5.46
N VAL A 38 -11.38 -1.85 -4.51
CA VAL A 38 -10.04 -1.42 -4.10
C VAL A 38 -9.03 -1.74 -5.20
N PRO A 39 -8.30 -0.72 -5.72
CA PRO A 39 -7.31 -0.96 -6.74
C PRO A 39 -6.12 -1.74 -6.22
N ILE A 40 -5.58 -2.62 -7.06
CA ILE A 40 -4.34 -3.34 -6.82
C ILE A 40 -3.25 -2.80 -7.74
N ILE A 41 -2.10 -2.51 -7.16
CA ILE A 41 -0.92 -1.99 -7.86
C ILE A 41 0.16 -3.05 -7.85
N ASP A 42 0.47 -3.59 -9.02
CA ASP A 42 1.58 -4.52 -9.20
C ASP A 42 2.85 -3.73 -9.50
N ILE A 43 3.72 -3.67 -8.49
CA ILE A 43 4.94 -2.86 -8.53
C ILE A 43 6.17 -3.60 -9.09
N ARG A 44 5.95 -4.84 -9.60
CA ARG A 44 7.03 -5.62 -10.20
C ARG A 44 7.52 -5.03 -11.51
N ARG A 45 8.55 -5.63 -12.08
CA ARG A 45 9.09 -5.24 -13.39
C ARG A 45 8.34 -5.93 -14.53
N ALA A 46 8.45 -5.36 -15.74
CA ALA A 46 7.77 -5.86 -16.93
C ALA A 46 8.13 -7.32 -17.27
N GLU A 47 9.38 -7.73 -17.09
CA GLU A 47 9.80 -9.11 -17.30
C GLU A 47 9.12 -10.07 -16.32
N GLU A 48 8.89 -9.68 -15.08
CA GLU A 48 8.15 -10.49 -14.10
C GLU A 48 6.67 -10.64 -14.48
N TRP A 49 6.05 -9.57 -14.99
CA TRP A 49 4.67 -9.65 -15.48
C TRP A 49 4.54 -10.61 -16.66
N SER A 50 5.50 -10.59 -17.57
CA SER A 50 5.51 -11.48 -18.73
C SER A 50 5.74 -12.93 -18.35
N ASP A 51 6.60 -13.19 -17.36
CA ASP A 51 6.95 -14.54 -16.93
C ASP A 51 5.79 -15.26 -16.21
N THR A 52 5.08 -14.56 -15.34
CA THR A 52 4.06 -15.18 -14.47
C THR A 52 2.64 -14.80 -14.83
N GLY A 53 2.45 -13.76 -15.63
CA GLY A 53 1.16 -13.10 -15.74
C GLY A 53 0.89 -12.16 -14.56
N VAL A 54 -0.25 -11.54 -14.58
CA VAL A 54 -0.73 -10.54 -13.62
C VAL A 54 -2.14 -10.87 -13.16
N ILE A 55 -2.55 -10.30 -12.03
CA ILE A 55 -3.94 -10.37 -11.58
C ILE A 55 -4.78 -9.50 -12.51
N LYS A 56 -5.91 -10.04 -12.97
CA LYS A 56 -6.84 -9.28 -13.82
C LYS A 56 -7.25 -7.96 -13.13
N GLN A 57 -7.25 -6.87 -13.89
CA GLN A 57 -7.55 -5.51 -13.43
C GLN A 57 -6.48 -4.90 -12.50
N SER A 58 -5.37 -5.56 -12.25
CA SER A 58 -4.25 -4.90 -11.56
C SER A 58 -3.67 -3.77 -12.41
N ASN A 59 -3.24 -2.72 -11.73
CA ASN A 59 -2.53 -1.61 -12.35
C ASN A 59 -1.04 -1.89 -12.30
N LEU A 60 -0.39 -1.86 -13.45
CA LEU A 60 1.03 -2.21 -13.59
C LEU A 60 1.87 -0.95 -13.48
N LEU A 61 2.59 -0.79 -12.37
CA LEU A 61 3.35 0.42 -12.07
C LEU A 61 4.64 0.07 -11.32
N THR A 62 5.68 -0.26 -12.07
CA THR A 62 7.00 -0.65 -11.54
C THR A 62 7.56 0.41 -10.59
N PHE A 63 7.93 -0.01 -9.38
CA PHE A 63 8.56 0.89 -8.41
C PHE A 63 10.09 0.79 -8.44
N PHE A 64 10.65 -0.40 -8.29
CA PHE A 64 12.10 -0.63 -8.32
C PHE A 64 12.55 -1.12 -9.69
N ASP A 65 13.65 -0.57 -10.19
CA ASP A 65 14.32 -1.09 -11.38
C ASP A 65 15.11 -2.40 -11.07
N LYS A 66 15.80 -2.96 -12.07
CA LYS A 66 16.59 -4.18 -11.91
C LYS A 66 17.77 -4.05 -10.93
N HIS A 67 18.19 -2.84 -10.63
CA HIS A 67 19.27 -2.53 -9.68
C HIS A 67 18.74 -2.13 -8.30
N GLY A 68 17.41 -2.14 -8.10
CA GLY A 68 16.79 -1.73 -6.85
C GLY A 68 16.63 -0.22 -6.69
N ASN A 69 16.89 0.57 -7.73
CA ASN A 69 16.68 2.01 -7.71
C ASN A 69 15.21 2.35 -7.93
N HIS A 70 14.79 3.49 -7.40
CA HIS A 70 13.45 4.02 -7.57
C HIS A 70 13.46 5.54 -7.72
N ASN A 71 12.38 6.09 -8.23
CA ASN A 71 12.19 7.53 -8.36
C ASN A 71 10.79 7.91 -7.88
N ILE A 72 10.70 8.33 -6.62
CA ILE A 72 9.45 8.71 -5.96
C ILE A 72 8.76 9.87 -6.67
N ASP A 73 9.52 10.87 -7.11
CA ASP A 73 8.97 12.08 -7.73
C ASP A 73 8.27 11.79 -9.06
N LYS A 74 8.64 10.70 -9.73
CA LYS A 74 7.98 10.22 -10.93
C LYS A 74 6.88 9.21 -10.65
N TRP A 75 7.09 8.33 -9.68
CA TRP A 75 6.19 7.21 -9.39
C TRP A 75 4.92 7.66 -8.66
N LEU A 76 5.05 8.49 -7.64
CA LEU A 76 3.93 8.91 -6.79
C LEU A 76 2.84 9.66 -7.57
N PRO A 77 3.14 10.59 -8.49
CA PRO A 77 2.12 11.22 -9.33
C PRO A 77 1.35 10.22 -10.21
N GLU A 78 2.00 9.18 -10.71
CA GLU A 78 1.33 8.13 -11.48
C GLU A 78 0.39 7.29 -10.60
N LEU A 79 0.81 6.95 -9.38
CA LEU A 79 -0.08 6.31 -8.40
C LEU A 79 -1.31 7.16 -8.11
N LYS A 80 -1.14 8.46 -7.90
CA LYS A 80 -2.24 9.40 -7.58
C LYS A 80 -3.26 9.59 -8.70
N LYS A 81 -2.93 9.22 -9.93
CA LYS A 81 -3.90 9.13 -11.04
C LYS A 81 -4.84 7.92 -10.89
N ILE A 82 -4.41 6.88 -10.17
CA ILE A 82 -5.14 5.62 -9.99
C ILE A 82 -5.93 5.64 -8.68
N VAL A 83 -5.33 6.14 -7.62
CA VAL A 83 -5.89 6.13 -6.27
C VAL A 83 -5.62 7.43 -5.54
N LYS A 84 -6.63 7.96 -4.84
CA LYS A 84 -6.49 9.14 -3.99
C LYS A 84 -5.87 8.77 -2.64
N GLU A 85 -5.18 9.70 -2.01
CA GLU A 85 -4.46 9.50 -0.74
C GLU A 85 -5.33 8.89 0.39
N GLY A 86 -6.57 9.31 0.51
CA GLY A 86 -7.52 8.80 1.51
C GLY A 86 -8.20 7.49 1.16
N ASP A 87 -8.08 7.02 -0.08
CA ASP A 87 -8.74 5.80 -0.56
C ASP A 87 -7.86 4.56 -0.33
N PRO A 88 -8.47 3.39 -0.15
CA PRO A 88 -7.72 2.15 0.05
C PRO A 88 -6.96 1.72 -1.22
N VAL A 89 -5.81 1.10 -1.02
CA VAL A 89 -4.96 0.56 -2.10
C VAL A 89 -4.26 -0.71 -1.65
N ILE A 90 -4.16 -1.69 -2.56
CA ILE A 90 -3.39 -2.92 -2.36
C ILE A 90 -2.10 -2.81 -3.15
N ILE A 91 -0.97 -3.06 -2.51
CA ILE A 91 0.34 -3.14 -3.17
C ILE A 91 0.78 -4.59 -3.23
N ILE A 92 1.17 -5.05 -4.42
CA ILE A 92 1.64 -6.43 -4.63
C ILE A 92 2.98 -6.44 -5.34
N CYS A 93 3.85 -7.36 -4.92
CA CYS A 93 5.07 -7.71 -5.63
C CYS A 93 5.19 -9.23 -5.77
N ARG A 94 6.39 -9.76 -5.93
CA ARG A 94 6.60 -11.20 -6.08
C ARG A 94 6.33 -11.96 -4.77
N SER A 95 6.90 -11.53 -3.65
CA SER A 95 6.89 -12.25 -2.37
C SER A 95 6.32 -11.46 -1.19
N GLY A 96 5.92 -10.22 -1.39
CA GLY A 96 5.47 -9.33 -0.31
C GLY A 96 6.54 -8.42 0.29
N LYS A 97 7.83 -8.64 -0.05
CA LYS A 97 8.95 -7.86 0.53
C LYS A 97 9.03 -6.44 -0.05
N ARG A 98 9.13 -6.31 -1.36
CA ARG A 98 9.17 -4.98 -2.03
C ARG A 98 7.90 -4.20 -1.78
N SER A 99 6.75 -4.85 -1.89
CA SER A 99 5.45 -4.24 -1.63
C SER A 99 5.29 -3.80 -0.17
N GLY A 100 5.85 -4.52 0.77
CA GLY A 100 5.90 -4.11 2.18
C GLY A 100 6.67 -2.81 2.39
N ILE A 101 7.82 -2.65 1.72
CA ILE A 101 8.61 -1.41 1.76
C ILE A 101 7.82 -0.24 1.18
N VAL A 102 7.19 -0.43 0.02
CA VAL A 102 6.41 0.62 -0.65
C VAL A 102 5.16 0.97 0.17
N SER A 103 4.48 -0.03 0.72
CA SER A 103 3.30 0.18 1.57
C SER A 103 3.64 1.04 2.79
N LYS A 104 4.75 0.74 3.45
CA LYS A 104 5.23 1.51 4.60
C LYS A 104 5.57 2.94 4.21
N PHE A 105 6.22 3.15 3.08
CA PHE A 105 6.49 4.49 2.56
C PHE A 105 5.19 5.28 2.31
N LEU A 106 4.20 4.67 1.70
CA LEU A 106 2.91 5.31 1.42
C LEU A 106 2.19 5.73 2.71
N ASP A 107 2.19 4.86 3.71
CA ASP A 107 1.56 5.12 4.99
C ASP A 107 2.28 6.22 5.78
N GLU A 108 3.60 6.13 5.89
CA GLU A 108 4.39 7.02 6.76
C GLU A 108 4.74 8.38 6.12
N GLN A 109 4.89 8.44 4.78
CA GLN A 109 5.49 9.60 4.11
C GLN A 109 4.64 10.20 2.98
N ALA A 110 3.59 9.52 2.54
CA ALA A 110 2.78 9.95 1.39
C ALA A 110 1.29 10.13 1.70
N ASP A 111 0.92 10.14 2.97
CA ASP A 111 -0.43 10.39 3.49
C ASP A 111 -1.52 9.41 3.01
N PHE A 112 -1.13 8.20 2.60
CA PHE A 112 -2.06 7.12 2.32
C PHE A 112 -2.46 6.42 3.62
N THR A 113 -3.73 6.46 3.98
CA THR A 113 -4.24 6.01 5.28
C THR A 113 -4.84 4.61 5.29
N SER A 114 -4.97 3.98 4.13
CA SER A 114 -5.57 2.64 3.96
C SER A 114 -4.74 1.81 3.00
N VAL A 115 -3.54 1.42 3.41
CA VAL A 115 -2.61 0.66 2.59
C VAL A 115 -2.58 -0.80 3.01
N TYR A 116 -2.77 -1.68 2.03
CA TYR A 116 -2.73 -3.13 2.19
C TYR A 116 -1.52 -3.70 1.47
N ASN A 117 -0.70 -4.47 2.18
CA ASN A 117 0.37 -5.25 1.57
C ASN A 117 -0.10 -6.67 1.29
N ALA A 118 0.00 -7.11 0.04
CA ALA A 118 -0.21 -8.50 -0.34
C ALA A 118 0.94 -9.35 0.22
N SER A 119 0.79 -9.89 1.43
CA SER A 119 1.87 -10.46 2.24
C SER A 119 2.60 -11.63 1.58
N GLY A 120 1.90 -12.47 0.83
CA GLY A 120 2.50 -13.58 0.07
C GLY A 120 2.86 -13.25 -1.37
N GLY A 121 2.46 -12.09 -1.87
CA GLY A 121 2.70 -11.64 -3.23
C GLY A 121 2.14 -12.56 -4.31
N MET A 122 2.66 -12.40 -5.53
CA MET A 122 2.27 -13.23 -6.67
C MET A 122 2.64 -14.70 -6.50
N LEU A 123 3.68 -15.03 -5.73
CA LEU A 123 4.01 -16.43 -5.43
C LEU A 123 2.87 -17.15 -4.71
N SER A 124 2.33 -16.54 -3.67
CA SER A 124 1.18 -17.11 -2.95
C SER A 124 -0.07 -17.18 -3.84
N TRP A 125 -0.32 -16.13 -4.62
CA TRP A 125 -1.45 -16.09 -5.55
C TRP A 125 -1.44 -17.25 -6.52
N ILE A 126 -0.30 -17.49 -7.18
CA ILE A 126 -0.10 -18.56 -8.17
C ILE A 126 -0.12 -19.93 -7.50
N ASN A 127 0.56 -20.12 -6.38
CA ASN A 127 0.62 -21.39 -5.65
C ASN A 127 -0.75 -21.82 -5.10
N SER A 128 -1.66 -20.89 -4.91
CA SER A 128 -3.06 -21.16 -4.55
C SER A 128 -3.97 -21.41 -5.76
N ASN A 129 -3.41 -21.60 -6.94
CA ASN A 129 -4.12 -21.83 -8.21
C ASN A 129 -5.07 -20.68 -8.60
N ASN A 130 -4.81 -19.47 -8.15
CA ASN A 130 -5.58 -18.32 -8.59
C ASN A 130 -5.18 -17.90 -10.01
N LYS A 131 -6.14 -17.41 -10.77
CA LYS A 131 -5.93 -17.07 -12.18
C LYS A 131 -5.03 -15.85 -12.36
N THR A 132 -4.18 -15.93 -13.37
CA THR A 132 -3.43 -14.81 -13.94
C THR A 132 -3.80 -14.62 -15.39
N ILE A 133 -3.57 -13.44 -15.91
CA ILE A 133 -3.70 -13.09 -17.32
C ILE A 133 -2.38 -12.54 -17.85
N LYS A 134 -2.22 -12.56 -19.17
CA LYS A 134 -1.09 -11.86 -19.80
C LYS A 134 -1.21 -10.37 -19.57
N PRO A 135 -0.09 -9.66 -19.31
CA PRO A 135 -0.12 -8.21 -19.26
C PRO A 135 -0.48 -7.63 -20.63
N ASN A 136 -1.22 -6.54 -20.63
CA ASN A 136 -1.54 -5.79 -21.86
C ASN A 136 -0.38 -4.89 -22.24
#